data_1cf5885ba314c4f3e410c90a5f61d861
#
_entry.id   1cf5885ba314c4f3e410c90a5f61d861
#
_cell.length_a   1.000
_cell.length_b   1.000
_cell.length_c   1.000
_cell.angle_alpha   90.00
_cell.angle_beta   90.00
_cell.angle_gamma   90.00
#
_symmetry.space_group_name_H-M   'P 1'
#
loop_
_entity.id
_entity.type
_entity.pdbx_description
1 polymer ?
#
loop_
_entity_poly.entity_id
_entity_poly.type
_entity_poly.pdbx_seq_one_letter_code
_entity_poly.pdbx_strand_id
1 'polypeptide(L)'
;MIKLKNVSLVFQGGSVAISNLTTIVQEGEFVYLVGHSGSGKSSFLKLLYKEYFATKGEIEVANIDVSKLPKWKIPLLRRKIGIVTQEPQLLENRNTFENIAFALEVMGALPEEIEAKTNTLLDLVELNDSAYK
;
A
#
# COMPACT_ATOMS: atom_id res chain seq x y z
N MET A 1 -0.88 1.59 12.99
CA MET A 1 -1.21 3.01 13.29
C MET A 1 -0.72 3.90 12.15
N ILE A 2 -1.51 4.93 11.77
CA ILE A 2 -1.17 5.96 10.78
C ILE A 2 -1.35 7.32 11.45
N LYS A 3 -0.38 8.23 11.28
CA LYS A 3 -0.47 9.60 11.78
C LYS A 3 -0.07 10.58 10.69
N LEU A 4 -0.89 11.60 10.49
CA LEU A 4 -0.61 12.75 9.66
C LEU A 4 -0.70 14.03 10.49
N LYS A 5 0.25 14.93 10.33
CA LYS A 5 0.27 16.22 11.05
C LYS A 5 0.55 17.36 10.08
N ASN A 6 -0.45 18.23 9.90
CA ASN A 6 -0.39 19.40 9.02
C ASN A 6 0.08 19.08 7.58
N VAL A 7 -0.37 17.93 7.04
CA VAL A 7 0.07 17.42 5.75
C VAL A 7 -0.63 18.16 4.62
N SER A 8 0.17 18.64 3.67
CA SER A 8 -0.31 19.21 2.42
C SER A 8 0.36 18.56 1.22
N LEU A 9 -0.39 18.40 0.14
CA LEU A 9 0.10 17.92 -1.14
C LEU A 9 -0.36 18.86 -2.24
N VAL A 10 0.59 19.53 -2.87
CA VAL A 10 0.39 20.42 -4.01
C VAL A 10 1.16 19.85 -5.19
N PHE A 11 0.48 19.60 -6.31
CA PHE A 11 1.12 19.11 -7.52
C PHE A 11 1.87 20.22 -8.28
N GLN A 12 2.79 19.82 -9.14
CA GLN A 12 3.40 20.73 -10.10
C GLN A 12 2.27 21.36 -10.95
N GLY A 13 2.24 22.69 -10.99
CA GLY A 13 1.12 23.43 -11.61
C GLY A 13 0.12 24.04 -10.62
N GLY A 14 0.35 23.86 -9.29
CA GLY A 14 -0.39 24.55 -8.24
C GLY A 14 -1.69 23.88 -7.81
N SER A 15 -2.09 22.76 -8.41
CA SER A 15 -3.28 22.03 -7.98
C SER A 15 -3.08 21.44 -6.58
N VAL A 16 -3.99 21.79 -5.65
CA VAL A 16 -3.95 21.33 -4.26
C VAL A 16 -4.77 20.04 -4.14
N ALA A 17 -4.11 18.93 -3.84
CA ALA A 17 -4.78 17.66 -3.60
C ALA A 17 -5.15 17.46 -2.12
N ILE A 18 -4.31 17.93 -1.21
CA ILE A 18 -4.53 17.85 0.24
C ILE A 18 -4.05 19.16 0.86
N SER A 19 -4.84 19.73 1.75
CA SER A 19 -4.54 20.97 2.44
C SER A 19 -4.62 20.79 3.96
N ASN A 20 -3.46 20.94 4.62
CA ASN A 20 -3.32 20.98 6.08
C ASN A 20 -4.07 19.86 6.84
N LEU A 21 -3.97 18.62 6.34
CA LEU A 21 -4.62 17.46 6.93
C LEU A 21 -3.89 17.00 8.19
N THR A 22 -4.64 16.90 9.29
CA THR A 22 -4.16 16.25 10.52
C THR A 22 -5.16 15.16 10.89
N THR A 23 -4.68 13.94 11.00
CA THR A 23 -5.52 12.78 11.38
C THR A 23 -4.68 11.66 11.96
N ILE A 24 -5.32 10.82 12.75
CA ILE A 24 -4.73 9.61 13.32
C ILE A 24 -5.69 8.46 13.06
N VAL A 25 -5.15 7.34 12.57
CA VAL A 25 -5.83 6.04 12.51
C VAL A 25 -5.11 5.10 13.46
N GLN A 26 -5.81 4.61 14.47
CA GLN A 26 -5.24 3.72 15.48
C GLN A 26 -5.04 2.31 14.91
N GLU A 27 -4.29 1.51 15.62
CA GLU A 27 -4.17 0.09 15.31
C GLU A 27 -5.50 -0.63 15.55
N GLY A 28 -5.90 -1.50 14.63
CA GLY A 28 -7.18 -2.22 14.68
C GLY A 28 -8.39 -1.41 14.22
N GLU A 29 -8.26 -0.13 13.89
CA GLU A 29 -9.37 0.65 13.36
C GLU A 29 -9.69 0.31 11.92
N PHE A 30 -10.98 0.29 11.59
CA PHE A 30 -11.51 0.26 10.24
C PHE A 30 -12.06 1.65 9.88
N VAL A 31 -11.48 2.29 8.86
CA VAL A 31 -11.78 3.68 8.51
C VAL A 31 -12.23 3.80 7.05
N TYR A 32 -13.36 4.46 6.82
CA TYR A 32 -13.80 4.85 5.49
C TYR A 32 -13.29 6.24 5.12
N LEU A 33 -12.65 6.35 3.95
CA LEU A 33 -12.29 7.62 3.35
C LEU A 33 -13.34 7.99 2.29
N VAL A 34 -14.21 8.94 2.64
CA VAL A 34 -15.34 9.34 1.81
C VAL A 34 -15.13 10.72 1.18
N GLY A 35 -15.73 10.97 0.03
CA GLY A 35 -15.65 12.24 -0.69
C GLY A 35 -15.98 12.07 -2.17
N HIS A 36 -16.30 13.17 -2.84
CA HIS A 36 -16.57 13.17 -4.31
C HIS A 36 -15.31 12.79 -5.11
N SER A 37 -15.48 12.52 -6.41
CA SER A 37 -14.35 12.32 -7.32
C SER A 37 -13.44 13.54 -7.33
N GLY A 38 -12.13 13.33 -7.34
CA GLY A 38 -11.14 14.43 -7.28
C GLY A 38 -10.90 15.04 -5.89
N SER A 39 -11.57 14.58 -4.83
CA SER A 39 -11.37 15.12 -3.46
C SER A 39 -10.06 14.75 -2.79
N GLY A 40 -9.13 14.08 -3.48
CA GLY A 40 -7.81 13.74 -2.93
C GLY A 40 -7.71 12.38 -2.24
N LYS A 41 -8.76 11.53 -2.25
CA LYS A 41 -8.75 10.21 -1.59
C LYS A 41 -7.58 9.32 -2.05
N SER A 42 -7.43 9.16 -3.35
CA SER A 42 -6.32 8.36 -3.91
C SER A 42 -4.97 9.01 -3.62
N SER A 43 -4.90 10.34 -3.61
CA SER A 43 -3.68 11.07 -3.26
C SER A 43 -3.29 10.87 -1.79
N PHE A 44 -4.29 10.82 -0.89
CA PHE A 44 -4.08 10.48 0.52
C PHE A 44 -3.46 9.08 0.66
N LEU A 45 -4.06 8.06 0.03
CA LEU A 45 -3.50 6.70 0.06
C LEU A 45 -2.08 6.65 -0.50
N LYS A 46 -1.83 7.32 -1.64
CA LYS A 46 -0.52 7.36 -2.29
C LYS A 46 0.58 8.04 -1.46
N LEU A 47 0.21 8.94 -0.55
CA LEU A 47 1.14 9.48 0.44
C LEU A 47 1.58 8.44 1.47
N LEU A 48 0.66 7.55 1.90
CA LEU A 48 0.95 6.58 2.96
C LEU A 48 2.02 5.57 2.57
N TYR A 49 2.04 5.14 1.30
CA TYR A 49 3.07 4.22 0.78
C TYR A 49 4.14 4.90 -0.08
N LYS A 50 4.22 6.24 0.05
CA LYS A 50 5.25 7.09 -0.56
C LYS A 50 5.37 6.92 -2.08
N GLU A 51 4.23 6.86 -2.77
CA GLU A 51 4.14 7.08 -4.22
C GLU A 51 4.12 8.59 -4.51
N TYR A 52 3.39 9.36 -3.67
CA TYR A 52 3.46 10.81 -3.65
C TYR A 52 4.26 11.31 -2.45
N PHE A 53 4.82 12.50 -2.60
CA PHE A 53 5.63 13.14 -1.57
C PHE A 53 4.86 14.36 -1.05
N ALA A 54 4.62 14.40 0.25
CA ALA A 54 3.99 15.57 0.87
C ALA A 54 4.82 16.84 0.61
N THR A 55 4.14 17.92 0.28
CA THR A 55 4.77 19.24 0.12
C THR A 55 5.13 19.82 1.48
N LYS A 56 4.30 19.53 2.50
CA LYS A 56 4.49 19.95 3.90
C LYS A 56 3.89 18.92 4.84
N GLY A 57 4.32 18.99 6.10
CA GLY A 57 3.80 18.18 7.20
C GLY A 57 4.56 16.88 7.43
N GLU A 58 4.09 16.12 8.40
CA GLU A 58 4.72 14.90 8.87
C GLU A 58 3.75 13.72 8.67
N ILE A 59 4.29 12.60 8.20
CA ILE A 59 3.54 11.35 7.98
C ILE A 59 4.28 10.21 8.66
N GLU A 60 3.59 9.49 9.53
CA GLU A 60 4.08 8.26 10.15
C GLU A 60 3.13 7.10 9.80
N VAL A 61 3.67 5.98 9.34
CA VAL A 61 2.94 4.76 9.03
C VAL A 61 3.68 3.57 9.60
N ALA A 62 3.02 2.73 10.38
CA ALA A 62 3.59 1.55 11.01
C ALA A 62 4.92 1.85 11.76
N ASN A 63 4.96 2.95 12.51
CA ASN A 63 6.11 3.48 13.24
C ASN A 63 7.31 3.89 12.35
N ILE A 64 7.06 4.14 11.07
CA ILE A 64 8.06 4.65 10.14
C ILE A 64 7.74 6.10 9.80
N ASP A 65 8.68 7.02 9.97
CA ASP A 65 8.57 8.40 9.49
C ASP A 65 8.69 8.41 7.96
N VAL A 66 7.52 8.42 7.29
CA VAL A 66 7.42 8.43 5.83
C VAL A 66 7.96 9.74 5.24
N SER A 67 7.82 10.85 5.96
CA SER A 67 8.25 12.17 5.48
C SER A 67 9.76 12.19 5.23
N LYS A 68 10.54 11.65 6.15
CA LYS A 68 12.01 11.62 6.10
C LYS A 68 12.59 10.36 5.46
N LEU A 69 11.74 9.39 5.08
CA LEU A 69 12.20 8.10 4.55
C LEU A 69 12.92 8.29 3.22
N PRO A 70 14.20 7.90 3.08
CA PRO A 70 14.93 8.01 1.83
C PRO A 70 14.39 7.02 0.77
N LYS A 71 14.55 7.35 -0.51
CA LYS A 71 13.98 6.56 -1.62
C LYS A 71 14.33 5.07 -1.58
N TRP A 72 15.56 4.73 -1.22
CA TRP A 72 16.02 3.34 -1.17
C TRP A 72 15.36 2.51 -0.06
N LYS A 73 14.76 3.15 0.96
CA LYS A 73 14.00 2.47 2.02
C LYS A 73 12.50 2.36 1.75
N ILE A 74 11.99 2.95 0.67
CA ILE A 74 10.57 2.86 0.31
C ILE A 74 10.08 1.40 0.20
N PRO A 75 10.83 0.46 -0.40
CA PRO A 75 10.42 -0.94 -0.43
C PRO A 75 10.18 -1.54 0.96
N LEU A 76 10.93 -1.14 1.99
CA LEU A 76 10.76 -1.61 3.36
C LEU A 76 9.44 -1.11 3.97
N LEU A 77 9.03 0.12 3.66
CA LEU A 77 7.73 0.66 4.04
C LEU A 77 6.60 -0.13 3.36
N ARG A 78 6.70 -0.32 2.03
CA ARG A 78 5.66 -0.98 1.23
C ARG A 78 5.45 -2.44 1.62
N ARG A 79 6.48 -3.14 2.07
CA ARG A 79 6.36 -4.50 2.62
C ARG A 79 5.50 -4.59 3.91
N LYS A 80 5.28 -3.46 4.59
CA LYS A 80 4.45 -3.39 5.80
C LYS A 80 3.01 -2.97 5.52
N ILE A 81 2.66 -2.71 4.27
CA ILE A 81 1.36 -2.19 3.86
C ILE A 81 0.78 -3.11 2.78
N GLY A 82 -0.38 -3.71 3.05
CA GLY A 82 -1.18 -4.36 2.02
C GLY A 82 -1.97 -3.30 1.25
N ILE A 83 -1.84 -3.28 -0.07
CA ILE A 83 -2.54 -2.31 -0.93
C ILE A 83 -3.37 -3.10 -1.95
N VAL A 84 -4.67 -2.78 -2.00
CA VAL A 84 -5.56 -3.22 -3.08
C VAL A 84 -5.85 -2.01 -3.96
N THR A 85 -5.40 -2.06 -5.21
CA THR A 85 -5.58 -0.98 -6.18
C THR A 85 -6.88 -1.17 -6.96
N GLN A 86 -7.39 -0.08 -7.54
CA GLN A 86 -8.59 -0.13 -8.37
C GLN A 86 -8.39 -0.99 -9.62
N GLU A 87 -7.21 -0.93 -10.22
CA GLU A 87 -6.80 -1.80 -11.31
C GLU A 87 -5.91 -2.91 -10.75
N PRO A 88 -6.26 -4.19 -10.98
CA PRO A 88 -5.41 -5.30 -10.54
C PRO A 88 -4.02 -5.19 -11.18
N GLN A 89 -3.00 -5.20 -10.34
CA GLN A 89 -1.60 -5.17 -10.80
C GLN A 89 -1.05 -6.60 -10.83
N LEU A 90 -1.64 -7.42 -11.67
CA LEU A 90 -1.21 -8.81 -11.85
C LEU A 90 -0.12 -8.90 -12.92
N LEU A 91 0.75 -9.86 -12.74
CA LEU A 91 1.73 -10.25 -13.76
C LEU A 91 1.01 -11.14 -14.78
N GLU A 92 0.63 -10.56 -15.92
CA GLU A 92 -0.20 -11.21 -16.95
C GLU A 92 0.44 -12.47 -17.55
N ASN A 93 1.75 -12.59 -17.49
CA ASN A 93 2.52 -13.74 -17.95
C ASN A 93 2.71 -14.83 -16.88
N ARG A 94 2.03 -14.72 -15.75
CA ARG A 94 2.07 -15.65 -14.61
C ARG A 94 0.67 -16.13 -14.25
N ASN A 95 0.55 -17.37 -13.84
CA ASN A 95 -0.68 -17.94 -13.32
C ASN A 95 -1.00 -17.41 -11.91
N THR A 96 -2.13 -17.82 -11.35
CA THR A 96 -2.61 -17.38 -10.03
C THR A 96 -1.62 -17.74 -8.91
N PHE A 97 -1.11 -18.98 -8.91
CA PHE A 97 -0.12 -19.42 -7.94
C PHE A 97 1.16 -18.56 -8.00
N GLU A 98 1.70 -18.35 -9.19
CA GLU A 98 2.91 -17.56 -9.40
C GLU A 98 2.76 -16.09 -9.04
N ASN A 99 1.58 -15.49 -9.23
CA ASN A 99 1.29 -14.12 -8.80
C ASN A 99 1.34 -13.98 -7.27
N ILE A 100 0.78 -14.96 -6.54
CA ILE A 100 0.81 -14.97 -5.06
C ILE A 100 2.25 -15.27 -4.58
N ALA A 101 2.89 -16.29 -5.15
CA ALA A 101 4.26 -16.66 -4.82
C ALA A 101 5.23 -15.48 -5.00
N PHE A 102 5.09 -14.72 -6.08
CA PHE A 102 5.93 -13.54 -6.34
C PHE A 102 5.85 -12.49 -5.23
N ALA A 103 4.65 -12.26 -4.66
CA ALA A 103 4.52 -11.34 -3.54
C ALA A 103 5.31 -11.82 -2.31
N LEU A 104 5.29 -13.11 -2.03
CA LEU A 104 6.06 -13.73 -0.92
C LEU A 104 7.57 -13.67 -1.20
N GLU A 105 8.00 -13.91 -2.44
CA GLU A 105 9.41 -13.74 -2.87
C GLU A 105 9.91 -12.31 -2.61
N VAL A 106 9.13 -11.31 -3.02
CA VAL A 106 9.46 -9.88 -2.80
C VAL A 106 9.53 -9.55 -1.31
N MET A 107 8.73 -10.21 -0.48
CA MET A 107 8.79 -10.06 0.97
C MET A 107 10.01 -10.75 1.59
N GLY A 108 10.72 -11.61 0.85
CA GLY A 108 11.90 -12.32 1.29
C GLY A 108 11.59 -13.64 2.01
N ALA A 109 10.45 -14.27 1.73
CA ALA A 109 10.14 -15.60 2.23
C ALA A 109 11.09 -16.66 1.64
N LEU A 110 11.38 -17.70 2.42
CA LEU A 110 12.20 -18.81 1.96
C LEU A 110 11.45 -19.65 0.90
N PRO A 111 12.12 -20.23 -0.09
CA PRO A 111 11.48 -21.03 -1.15
C PRO A 111 10.52 -22.10 -0.61
N GLU A 112 10.95 -22.83 0.41
CA GLU A 112 10.15 -23.87 1.09
C GLU A 112 8.88 -23.35 1.79
N GLU A 113 8.90 -22.07 2.21
CA GLU A 113 7.73 -21.42 2.83
C GLU A 113 6.76 -20.88 1.78
N ILE A 114 7.25 -20.49 0.61
CA ILE A 114 6.46 -19.86 -0.45
C ILE A 114 5.37 -20.81 -0.92
N GLU A 115 5.72 -22.05 -1.24
CA GLU A 115 4.75 -23.06 -1.71
C GLU A 115 3.66 -23.32 -0.66
N ALA A 116 4.05 -23.59 0.58
CA ALA A 116 3.11 -23.87 1.67
C ALA A 116 2.16 -22.69 1.95
N LYS A 117 2.71 -21.47 2.01
CA LYS A 117 1.91 -20.25 2.24
C LYS A 117 1.00 -19.93 1.06
N THR A 118 1.48 -20.10 -0.17
CA THR A 118 0.68 -19.87 -1.38
C THR A 118 -0.51 -20.81 -1.43
N ASN A 119 -0.32 -22.10 -1.18
CA ASN A 119 -1.41 -23.07 -1.13
C ASN A 119 -2.41 -22.72 -0.02
N THR A 120 -1.94 -22.36 1.17
CA THR A 120 -2.83 -21.91 2.27
C THR A 120 -3.67 -20.70 1.88
N LEU A 121 -3.09 -19.73 1.16
CA LEU A 121 -3.82 -18.54 0.70
C LEU A 121 -4.84 -18.89 -0.39
N LEU A 122 -4.50 -19.80 -1.32
CA LEU A 122 -5.41 -20.28 -2.34
C LEU A 122 -6.60 -21.02 -1.73
N ASP A 123 -6.36 -21.87 -0.72
CA ASP A 123 -7.41 -22.54 0.06
C ASP A 123 -8.34 -21.52 0.72
N LEU A 124 -7.77 -20.50 1.37
CA LEU A 124 -8.54 -19.48 2.10
C LEU A 124 -9.50 -18.70 1.19
N VAL A 125 -9.13 -18.50 -0.06
CA VAL A 125 -9.95 -17.75 -1.04
C VAL A 125 -10.67 -18.67 -2.05
N GLU A 126 -10.63 -19.98 -1.85
CA GLU A 126 -11.29 -21.00 -2.68
C GLU A 126 -10.86 -20.97 -4.16
N LEU A 127 -9.58 -20.69 -4.43
CA LEU A 127 -9.02 -20.59 -5.79
C LEU A 127 -8.10 -21.76 -6.18
N ASN A 128 -8.13 -22.89 -5.47
CA ASN A 128 -7.28 -24.06 -5.76
C ASN A 128 -7.43 -24.58 -7.18
N ASP A 129 -8.67 -24.69 -7.68
CA ASP A 129 -8.96 -25.15 -9.04
C ASP A 129 -8.48 -24.18 -10.13
N SER A 130 -8.12 -22.98 -9.77
CA SER A 130 -7.64 -21.92 -10.65
C SER A 130 -6.17 -21.55 -10.42
N ALA A 131 -5.48 -22.29 -9.56
CA ALA A 131 -4.09 -21.98 -9.16
C ALA A 131 -3.13 -21.86 -10.35
N TYR A 132 -3.31 -22.70 -11.35
CA TYR A 132 -2.41 -22.82 -12.52
C TYR A 132 -3.05 -22.31 -13.82
N LYS A 133 -4.07 -21.50 -13.72
CA LYS A 133 -4.74 -20.88 -14.89
C LYS A 133 -4.23 -19.45 -15.08
#